data_666a1f66e7fa1af869c2e8314d56ea35
#
_entry.id   666a1f66e7fa1af869c2e8314d56ea35
#
_cell.length_a   1.000
_cell.length_b   1.000
_cell.length_c   1.000
_cell.angle_alpha   90.00
_cell.angle_beta   90.00
_cell.angle_gamma   90.00
#
_symmetry.space_group_name_H-M   'P 1'
#
loop_
_entity.id
_entity.type
_entity.pdbx_description
1 polymer ?
#
loop_
_entity_poly.entity_id
_entity_poly.type
_entity_poly.pdbx_seq_one_letter_code
_entity_poly.pdbx_strand_id
1 'polypeptide(L)'
;RNQNAWKECQISRIEEDGAVIARRLSGGGAVFHDLGNLNFTFLVSKENYDLKKQLDVILKAVQKLGIHAEASGRNDILVDGKKFSGNAFHEHRGRRYHHGTLMVNVKLDELNKYLNVSKKKLESKGIASVRSRVTNLLEYNPELTIDALKKALRETFEEVYGYESKEIKETDLDQKEVDTLYDKYSSWEWIYGREFEFQYEVSERFDWGQIDMQFQVDSGMVVDVAVYSDS
;
A
#
# COMPACT_ATOMS: atom_id res chain seq x y z
N ARG A 1 -1.74 -8.29 0.65
CA ARG A 1 -1.28 -9.68 0.64
C ARG A 1 -2.34 -10.65 0.14
N ASN A 2 -3.53 -10.58 0.67
CA ASN A 2 -4.54 -11.63 0.56
C ASN A 2 -5.56 -11.42 -0.57
N GLN A 3 -5.34 -10.46 -1.45
CA GLN A 3 -6.24 -10.12 -2.54
C GLN A 3 -6.00 -10.97 -3.78
N ASN A 4 -7.06 -11.21 -4.54
CA ASN A 4 -6.98 -11.81 -5.87
C ASN A 4 -6.48 -10.75 -6.86
N ALA A 5 -5.24 -10.89 -7.37
CA ALA A 5 -4.65 -9.94 -8.30
C ALA A 5 -5.46 -9.81 -9.60
N TRP A 6 -6.05 -10.90 -10.08
CA TRP A 6 -6.86 -10.93 -11.29
C TRP A 6 -8.15 -10.11 -11.17
N LYS A 7 -8.71 -10.01 -9.95
CA LYS A 7 -9.88 -9.18 -9.68
C LYS A 7 -9.53 -7.72 -9.41
N GLU A 8 -8.38 -7.47 -8.78
CA GLU A 8 -7.97 -6.12 -8.35
C GLU A 8 -7.29 -5.33 -9.46
N CYS A 9 -6.66 -6.00 -10.44
CA CYS A 9 -5.79 -5.38 -11.43
C CYS A 9 -6.20 -5.71 -12.87
N GLN A 10 -5.97 -4.75 -13.77
CA GLN A 10 -6.09 -4.91 -15.23
C GLN A 10 -4.80 -5.56 -15.77
N ILE A 11 -4.65 -6.88 -15.56
CA ILE A 11 -3.39 -7.60 -15.84
C ILE A 11 -2.88 -7.36 -17.27
N SER A 12 -3.74 -7.59 -18.29
CA SER A 12 -3.35 -7.41 -19.68
C SER A 12 -2.84 -6.00 -19.99
N ARG A 13 -3.47 -4.98 -19.40
CA ARG A 13 -3.05 -3.60 -19.58
C ARG A 13 -1.70 -3.31 -18.92
N ILE A 14 -1.47 -3.89 -17.74
CA ILE A 14 -0.21 -3.75 -17.01
C ILE A 14 0.93 -4.36 -17.83
N GLU A 15 0.70 -5.54 -18.42
CA GLU A 15 1.67 -6.22 -19.28
C GLU A 15 1.94 -5.46 -20.59
N GLU A 16 0.88 -4.97 -21.26
CA GLU A 16 0.99 -4.16 -22.48
C GLU A 16 1.84 -2.90 -22.29
N ASP A 17 1.69 -2.23 -21.15
CA ASP A 17 2.41 -0.99 -20.83
C ASP A 17 3.79 -1.25 -20.18
N GLY A 18 4.20 -2.50 -19.98
CA GLY A 18 5.47 -2.87 -19.33
C GLY A 18 5.53 -2.48 -17.84
N ALA A 19 4.37 -2.30 -17.21
CA ALA A 19 4.30 -2.05 -15.77
C ALA A 19 4.44 -3.36 -14.98
N VAL A 20 4.74 -3.26 -13.69
CA VAL A 20 5.05 -4.42 -12.83
C VAL A 20 4.04 -4.54 -11.70
N ILE A 21 3.60 -5.77 -11.44
CA ILE A 21 2.80 -6.08 -10.26
C ILE A 21 3.73 -6.57 -9.16
N ALA A 22 3.62 -5.96 -7.98
CA ALA A 22 4.31 -6.41 -6.78
C ALA A 22 3.29 -6.65 -5.65
N ARG A 23 3.48 -7.74 -4.91
CA ARG A 23 2.61 -8.09 -3.79
C ARG A 23 3.29 -7.85 -2.47
N ARG A 24 2.74 -6.89 -1.69
CA ARG A 24 3.22 -6.58 -0.34
C ARG A 24 2.75 -7.59 0.71
N LEU A 25 3.40 -7.59 1.88
CA LEU A 25 3.08 -8.46 3.02
C LEU A 25 1.85 -8.01 3.83
N SER A 26 1.57 -6.71 3.84
CA SER A 26 0.45 -6.13 4.59
C SER A 26 -0.89 -6.28 3.87
N GLY A 27 -1.99 -6.05 4.59
CA GLY A 27 -3.35 -6.06 4.06
C GLY A 27 -3.72 -4.82 3.23
N GLY A 28 -4.99 -4.70 2.91
CA GLY A 28 -5.57 -3.62 2.11
C GLY A 28 -5.67 -3.93 0.62
N GLY A 29 -6.33 -3.06 -0.14
CA GLY A 29 -6.54 -3.16 -1.59
C GLY A 29 -5.29 -2.94 -2.43
N ALA A 30 -5.41 -3.17 -3.73
CA ALA A 30 -4.38 -2.80 -4.69
C ALA A 30 -4.21 -1.29 -4.76
N VAL A 31 -3.00 -0.84 -5.00
CA VAL A 31 -2.62 0.57 -5.15
C VAL A 31 -1.76 0.73 -6.39
N PHE A 32 -1.83 1.90 -7.00
CA PHE A 32 -0.98 2.29 -8.12
C PHE A 32 0.17 3.17 -7.61
N HIS A 33 1.37 2.92 -8.11
CA HIS A 33 2.56 3.70 -7.83
C HIS A 33 3.25 4.10 -9.13
N ASP A 34 3.70 5.34 -9.17
CA ASP A 34 4.63 5.87 -10.17
C ASP A 34 5.78 6.62 -9.46
N LEU A 35 6.66 7.27 -10.22
CA LEU A 35 7.78 8.01 -9.65
C LEU A 35 7.35 9.29 -8.89
N GLY A 36 6.08 9.67 -8.96
CA GLY A 36 5.50 10.75 -8.16
C GLY A 36 5.07 10.33 -6.76
N ASN A 37 5.22 9.05 -6.41
CA ASN A 37 4.90 8.52 -5.09
C ASN A 37 6.17 8.14 -4.32
N LEU A 38 6.27 8.57 -3.07
CA LEU A 38 7.29 8.13 -2.14
C LEU A 38 6.68 7.12 -1.15
N ASN A 39 7.33 5.98 -0.97
CA ASN A 39 6.98 5.01 0.06
C ASN A 39 7.87 5.20 1.29
N PHE A 40 7.27 5.04 2.46
CA PHE A 40 8.01 4.95 3.71
C PHE A 40 7.68 3.65 4.46
N THR A 41 8.60 3.22 5.31
CA THR A 41 8.39 2.05 6.19
C THR A 41 9.09 2.27 7.52
N PHE A 42 8.34 2.11 8.62
CA PHE A 42 8.90 1.97 9.96
C PHE A 42 8.90 0.47 10.31
N LEU A 43 10.07 -0.07 10.59
CA LEU A 43 10.25 -1.45 11.04
C LEU A 43 10.80 -1.42 12.46
N VAL A 44 10.02 -1.93 13.40
CA VAL A 44 10.35 -1.88 14.84
C VAL A 44 10.03 -3.19 15.55
N SER A 45 10.66 -3.44 16.70
CA SER A 45 10.20 -4.49 17.60
C SER A 45 8.82 -4.12 18.17
N LYS A 46 8.05 -5.13 18.61
CA LYS A 46 6.69 -4.92 19.14
C LYS A 46 6.68 -3.98 20.34
N GLU A 47 7.70 -4.04 21.19
CA GLU A 47 7.85 -3.22 22.39
C GLU A 47 8.08 -1.74 22.07
N ASN A 48 8.73 -1.45 20.94
CA ASN A 48 9.07 -0.09 20.48
C ASN A 48 8.04 0.48 19.50
N TYR A 49 6.92 -0.25 19.28
CA TYR A 49 5.90 0.20 18.35
C TYR A 49 5.06 1.32 18.97
N ASP A 50 5.15 2.49 18.36
CA ASP A 50 4.35 3.67 18.70
C ASP A 50 3.84 4.34 17.43
N LEU A 51 2.60 4.04 17.07
CA LEU A 51 1.98 4.57 15.85
C LEU A 51 1.88 6.10 15.87
N LYS A 52 1.64 6.69 17.05
CA LYS A 52 1.54 8.14 17.15
C LYS A 52 2.86 8.81 16.80
N LYS A 53 3.98 8.32 17.35
CA LYS A 53 5.32 8.82 16.99
C LYS A 53 5.62 8.65 15.50
N GLN A 54 5.24 7.52 14.91
CA GLN A 54 5.46 7.26 13.49
C GLN A 54 4.65 8.22 12.61
N LEU A 55 3.40 8.49 12.96
CA LEU A 55 2.58 9.49 12.27
C LEU A 55 3.10 10.91 12.49
N ASP A 56 3.58 11.24 13.70
CA ASP A 56 4.16 12.55 14.02
C ASP A 56 5.40 12.85 13.14
N VAL A 57 6.20 11.84 12.79
CA VAL A 57 7.31 12.02 11.84
C VAL A 57 6.79 12.50 10.49
N ILE A 58 5.74 11.87 9.96
CA ILE A 58 5.18 12.24 8.65
C ILE A 58 4.54 13.64 8.70
N LEU A 59 3.70 13.87 9.71
CA LEU A 59 2.98 15.15 9.87
C LEU A 59 3.95 16.33 10.02
N LYS A 60 4.96 16.21 10.86
CA LYS A 60 5.98 17.24 11.05
C LYS A 60 6.83 17.45 9.80
N ALA A 61 7.16 16.38 9.06
CA ALA A 61 7.93 16.49 7.83
C ALA A 61 7.19 17.33 6.78
N VAL A 62 5.91 17.06 6.55
CA VAL A 62 5.12 17.86 5.60
C VAL A 62 4.85 19.28 6.12
N GLN A 63 4.71 19.44 7.45
CA GLN A 63 4.58 20.77 8.07
C GLN A 63 5.82 21.64 7.88
N LYS A 64 7.04 21.09 8.01
CA LYS A 64 8.29 21.79 7.70
C LYS A 64 8.35 22.28 6.26
N LEU A 65 7.65 21.60 5.36
CA LEU A 65 7.53 21.95 3.95
C LEU A 65 6.32 22.86 3.65
N GLY A 66 5.72 23.47 4.71
CA GLY A 66 4.62 24.42 4.59
C GLY A 66 3.25 23.77 4.38
N ILE A 67 3.10 22.47 4.55
CA ILE A 67 1.84 21.75 4.33
C ILE A 67 1.25 21.32 5.67
N HIS A 68 0.04 21.81 6.00
CA HIS A 68 -0.68 21.45 7.21
C HIS A 68 -1.53 20.21 6.98
N ALA A 69 -1.13 19.10 7.57
CA ALA A 69 -1.79 17.81 7.42
C ALA A 69 -2.28 17.27 8.76
N GLU A 70 -3.25 16.36 8.70
CA GLU A 70 -3.83 15.69 9.86
C GLU A 70 -3.98 14.17 9.60
N ALA A 71 -3.80 13.37 10.65
CA ALA A 71 -4.15 11.95 10.59
C ALA A 71 -5.66 11.76 10.74
N SER A 72 -6.26 10.96 9.89
CA SER A 72 -7.71 10.72 9.87
C SER A 72 -8.04 9.24 9.85
N GLY A 73 -8.96 8.86 10.73
CA GLY A 73 -9.41 7.48 10.84
C GLY A 73 -8.27 6.52 11.20
N ARG A 74 -8.30 5.33 10.58
CA ARG A 74 -7.33 4.27 10.87
C ARG A 74 -6.04 4.37 10.05
N ASN A 75 -6.15 4.80 8.79
CA ASN A 75 -5.10 4.55 7.79
C ASN A 75 -4.80 5.74 6.87
N ASP A 76 -5.39 6.91 7.06
CA ASP A 76 -5.28 8.02 6.12
C ASP A 76 -4.59 9.24 6.74
N ILE A 77 -3.81 9.97 5.95
CA ILE A 77 -3.32 11.30 6.28
C ILE A 77 -3.88 12.25 5.22
N LEU A 78 -4.46 13.32 5.69
CA LEU A 78 -5.20 14.28 4.88
C LEU A 78 -4.54 15.65 4.91
N VAL A 79 -4.75 16.41 3.84
CA VAL A 79 -4.56 17.86 3.78
C VAL A 79 -5.83 18.45 3.17
N ASP A 80 -6.44 19.43 3.84
CA ASP A 80 -7.73 20.05 3.48
C ASP A 80 -8.84 19.00 3.20
N GLY A 81 -8.88 17.94 4.04
CA GLY A 81 -9.85 16.86 3.91
C GLY A 81 -9.62 15.90 2.74
N LYS A 82 -8.53 16.05 1.97
CA LYS A 82 -8.15 15.17 0.87
C LYS A 82 -6.96 14.29 1.27
N LYS A 83 -7.02 13.02 0.93
CA LYS A 83 -6.00 12.04 1.27
C LYS A 83 -4.79 12.17 0.35
N PHE A 84 -3.59 12.31 0.92
CA PHE A 84 -2.31 12.20 0.20
C PHE A 84 -1.47 11.01 0.64
N SER A 85 -1.85 10.36 1.74
CA SER A 85 -1.13 9.19 2.28
C SER A 85 -2.10 8.12 2.74
N GLY A 86 -1.84 6.90 2.33
CA GLY A 86 -2.50 5.70 2.83
C GLY A 86 -1.51 4.81 3.57
N ASN A 87 -1.94 4.25 4.71
CA ASN A 87 -1.09 3.47 5.59
C ASN A 87 -1.56 2.03 5.70
N ALA A 88 -0.63 1.10 5.90
CA ALA A 88 -0.93 -0.30 6.18
C ALA A 88 0.09 -0.86 7.19
N PHE A 89 -0.32 -1.93 7.86
CA PHE A 89 0.41 -2.48 8.99
C PHE A 89 0.58 -3.99 8.84
N HIS A 90 1.67 -4.51 9.41
CA HIS A 90 1.89 -5.94 9.47
C HIS A 90 2.68 -6.31 10.74
N GLU A 91 2.30 -7.41 11.38
CA GLU A 91 3.02 -7.98 12.53
C GLU A 91 3.47 -9.40 12.19
N HIS A 92 4.74 -9.69 12.41
CA HIS A 92 5.29 -11.02 12.23
C HIS A 92 6.50 -11.26 13.18
N ARG A 93 6.51 -12.38 13.89
CA ARG A 93 7.61 -12.82 14.77
C ARG A 93 8.09 -11.71 15.72
N GLY A 94 7.16 -11.03 16.41
CA GLY A 94 7.49 -9.99 17.39
C GLY A 94 8.02 -8.68 16.80
N ARG A 95 7.94 -8.52 15.47
CA ARG A 95 8.26 -7.28 14.77
C ARG A 95 7.00 -6.73 14.13
N ARG A 96 6.89 -5.40 14.15
CA ARG A 96 5.84 -4.65 13.46
C ARG A 96 6.43 -3.77 12.41
N TYR A 97 5.80 -3.69 11.25
CA TYR A 97 6.08 -2.64 10.33
C TYR A 97 4.80 -1.89 9.95
N HIS A 98 4.95 -0.59 9.90
CA HIS A 98 3.99 0.37 9.42
C HIS A 98 4.58 0.99 8.17
N HIS A 99 3.87 0.93 7.07
CA HIS A 99 4.30 1.56 5.84
C HIS A 99 3.17 2.34 5.20
N GLY A 100 3.53 3.26 4.36
CA GLY A 100 2.56 4.09 3.66
C GLY A 100 3.11 4.73 2.40
N THR A 101 2.22 5.46 1.76
CA THR A 101 2.47 6.21 0.54
C THR A 101 2.45 7.70 0.84
N LEU A 102 3.25 8.48 0.13
CA LEU A 102 3.18 9.93 0.11
C LEU A 102 3.04 10.36 -1.34
N MET A 103 1.86 10.81 -1.70
CA MET A 103 1.51 11.23 -3.06
C MET A 103 2.07 12.64 -3.31
N VAL A 104 3.25 12.72 -3.90
CA VAL A 104 3.90 13.99 -4.21
C VAL A 104 3.39 14.55 -5.53
N ASN A 105 3.47 13.74 -6.60
CA ASN A 105 3.02 14.10 -7.95
C ASN A 105 2.58 12.87 -8.74
N VAL A 106 1.71 12.07 -8.16
CA VAL A 106 1.18 10.83 -8.75
C VAL A 106 0.24 11.18 -9.90
N LYS A 107 0.33 10.46 -11.00
CA LYS A 107 -0.59 10.55 -12.15
C LYS A 107 -1.92 9.87 -11.82
N LEU A 108 -2.81 10.61 -11.16
CA LEU A 108 -4.09 10.06 -10.67
C LEU A 108 -4.99 9.50 -11.78
N ASP A 109 -4.82 9.95 -13.03
CA ASP A 109 -5.56 9.45 -14.18
C ASP A 109 -5.19 8.01 -14.54
N GLU A 110 -3.92 7.64 -14.34
CA GLU A 110 -3.42 6.30 -14.62
C GLU A 110 -3.92 5.25 -13.61
N LEU A 111 -4.32 5.67 -12.40
CA LEU A 111 -4.82 4.77 -11.37
C LEU A 111 -5.98 3.90 -11.87
N ASN A 112 -6.95 4.52 -12.55
CA ASN A 112 -8.12 3.82 -13.09
C ASN A 112 -7.80 2.94 -14.31
N LYS A 113 -6.64 3.13 -14.93
CA LYS A 113 -6.17 2.36 -16.07
C LYS A 113 -5.71 0.96 -15.63
N TYR A 114 -5.14 0.85 -14.43
CA TYR A 114 -4.50 -0.39 -13.95
C TYR A 114 -5.28 -1.10 -12.87
N LEU A 115 -6.18 -0.40 -12.16
CA LEU A 115 -6.93 -0.98 -11.06
C LEU A 115 -8.40 -1.21 -11.42
N ASN A 116 -8.92 -2.37 -11.04
CA ASN A 116 -10.34 -2.67 -11.10
C ASN A 116 -11.03 -2.06 -9.88
N VAL A 117 -11.65 -0.89 -10.03
CA VAL A 117 -12.47 -0.33 -8.96
C VAL A 117 -13.78 -1.11 -8.88
N SER A 118 -14.07 -1.75 -7.74
CA SER A 118 -15.28 -2.54 -7.60
C SER A 118 -16.53 -1.72 -7.88
N LYS A 119 -17.47 -2.27 -8.68
CA LYS A 119 -18.77 -1.61 -9.01
C LYS A 119 -19.49 -1.12 -7.76
N LYS A 120 -19.48 -1.88 -6.67
CA LYS A 120 -20.08 -1.49 -5.37
C LYS A 120 -19.41 -0.25 -4.75
N LYS A 121 -18.09 -0.08 -4.88
CA LYS A 121 -17.40 1.15 -4.47
C LYS A 121 -17.76 2.35 -5.36
N LEU A 122 -17.98 2.12 -6.65
CA LEU A 122 -18.42 3.14 -7.61
C LEU A 122 -19.89 3.54 -7.37
N GLU A 123 -20.78 2.57 -7.15
CA GLU A 123 -22.19 2.80 -6.90
C GLU A 123 -22.44 3.50 -5.55
N SER A 124 -21.70 3.12 -4.50
CA SER A 124 -21.84 3.74 -3.18
C SER A 124 -21.20 5.12 -3.05
N LYS A 125 -20.23 5.48 -3.90
CA LYS A 125 -19.43 6.71 -3.73
C LYS A 125 -19.26 7.57 -4.99
N GLY A 126 -19.62 7.05 -6.19
CA GLY A 126 -19.44 7.73 -7.49
C GLY A 126 -17.97 7.90 -7.91
N ILE A 127 -17.68 7.84 -9.22
CA ILE A 127 -16.30 7.98 -9.76
C ILE A 127 -15.73 9.37 -9.41
N ALA A 128 -16.52 10.42 -9.50
CA ALA A 128 -16.13 11.78 -9.14
C ALA A 128 -15.73 11.90 -7.66
N SER A 129 -16.38 11.14 -6.76
CA SER A 129 -16.12 11.17 -5.31
C SER A 129 -14.84 10.47 -4.90
N VAL A 130 -14.30 9.52 -5.71
CA VAL A 130 -13.01 8.87 -5.44
C VAL A 130 -11.86 9.83 -5.79
N ARG A 131 -11.93 10.52 -6.93
CA ARG A 131 -10.97 11.56 -7.34
C ARG A 131 -10.96 12.77 -6.41
N SER A 132 -12.12 13.23 -5.96
CA SER A 132 -12.22 14.39 -5.07
C SER A 132 -11.66 14.15 -3.67
N ARG A 133 -11.32 12.89 -3.33
CA ARG A 133 -10.84 12.50 -1.99
C ARG A 133 -9.33 12.35 -1.90
N VAL A 134 -8.62 12.38 -3.00
CA VAL A 134 -7.15 12.25 -3.04
C VAL A 134 -6.52 13.50 -3.61
N THR A 135 -5.28 13.78 -3.24
CA THR A 135 -4.53 14.93 -3.71
C THR A 135 -3.04 14.63 -3.73
N ASN A 136 -2.30 15.40 -4.50
CA ASN A 136 -0.84 15.42 -4.48
C ASN A 136 -0.32 16.56 -3.59
N LEU A 137 0.78 16.36 -2.91
CA LEU A 137 1.43 17.39 -2.09
C LEU A 137 1.90 18.60 -2.91
N LEU A 138 2.22 18.41 -4.20
CA LEU A 138 2.57 19.50 -5.12
C LEU A 138 1.44 20.51 -5.32
N GLU A 139 0.17 20.16 -5.06
CA GLU A 139 -0.95 21.11 -5.11
C GLU A 139 -0.85 22.17 -3.99
N TYR A 140 -0.12 21.86 -2.89
CA TYR A 140 0.03 22.73 -1.71
C TYR A 140 1.41 23.37 -1.61
N ASN A 141 2.43 22.75 -2.21
CA ASN A 141 3.77 23.31 -2.34
C ASN A 141 4.33 22.94 -3.72
N PRO A 142 4.21 23.83 -4.73
CA PRO A 142 4.68 23.56 -6.10
C PRO A 142 6.20 23.35 -6.24
N GLU A 143 6.99 23.83 -5.27
CA GLU A 143 8.46 23.65 -5.25
C GLU A 143 8.90 22.36 -4.54
N LEU A 144 7.96 21.56 -4.05
CA LEU A 144 8.27 20.33 -3.35
C LEU A 144 8.95 19.31 -4.27
N THR A 145 10.07 18.75 -3.82
CA THR A 145 10.74 17.63 -4.48
C THR A 145 10.72 16.40 -3.59
N ILE A 146 10.83 15.22 -4.20
CA ILE A 146 10.97 13.95 -3.45
C ILE A 146 12.18 13.99 -2.51
N ASP A 147 13.31 14.58 -2.94
CA ASP A 147 14.51 14.66 -2.11
C ASP A 147 14.34 15.64 -0.94
N ALA A 148 13.66 16.77 -1.14
CA ALA A 148 13.29 17.66 -0.05
C ALA A 148 12.39 16.95 1.00
N LEU A 149 11.42 16.14 0.54
CA LEU A 149 10.58 15.37 1.41
C LEU A 149 11.36 14.27 2.17
N LYS A 150 12.26 13.54 1.50
CA LYS A 150 13.14 12.55 2.15
C LYS A 150 14.00 13.20 3.24
N LYS A 151 14.58 14.37 2.95
CA LYS A 151 15.37 15.14 3.91
C LYS A 151 14.52 15.55 5.13
N ALA A 152 13.34 16.11 4.90
CA ALA A 152 12.44 16.51 5.97
C ALA A 152 12.00 15.30 6.83
N LEU A 153 11.72 14.14 6.22
CA LEU A 153 11.38 12.90 6.92
C LEU A 153 12.54 12.43 7.82
N ARG A 154 13.78 12.46 7.34
CA ARG A 154 14.94 12.10 8.12
C ARG A 154 15.13 13.03 9.32
N GLU A 155 15.11 14.33 9.10
CA GLU A 155 15.24 15.34 10.16
C GLU A 155 14.14 15.20 11.21
N THR A 156 12.89 15.01 10.81
CA THR A 156 11.79 14.82 11.74
C THR A 156 11.82 13.49 12.46
N PHE A 157 12.33 12.44 11.83
CA PHE A 157 12.60 11.18 12.52
C PHE A 157 13.59 11.38 13.66
N GLU A 158 14.71 12.06 13.42
CA GLU A 158 15.71 12.37 14.44
C GLU A 158 15.13 13.22 15.59
N GLU A 159 14.31 14.22 15.26
CA GLU A 159 13.64 15.05 16.27
C GLU A 159 12.63 14.26 17.13
N VAL A 160 11.79 13.43 16.51
CA VAL A 160 10.74 12.69 17.21
C VAL A 160 11.30 11.56 18.07
N TYR A 161 12.36 10.90 17.58
CA TYR A 161 12.98 9.78 18.30
C TYR A 161 14.14 10.20 19.21
N GLY A 162 14.72 11.38 19.03
CA GLY A 162 15.72 11.97 19.92
C GLY A 162 17.14 11.41 19.73
N TYR A 163 17.45 10.84 18.55
CA TYR A 163 18.80 10.36 18.21
C TYR A 163 19.08 10.53 16.71
N GLU A 164 20.36 10.62 16.37
CA GLU A 164 20.81 10.71 14.98
C GLU A 164 20.54 9.41 14.22
N SER A 165 20.09 9.54 12.99
CA SER A 165 19.88 8.40 12.09
C SER A 165 21.20 8.01 11.42
N LYS A 166 21.39 6.70 11.23
CA LYS A 166 22.49 6.16 10.43
C LYS A 166 21.94 5.62 9.11
N GLU A 167 22.51 6.04 8.02
CA GLU A 167 22.20 5.50 6.71
C GLU A 167 22.75 4.07 6.57
N ILE A 168 21.92 3.16 6.10
CA ILE A 168 22.28 1.81 5.71
C ILE A 168 22.26 1.76 4.18
N LYS A 169 23.34 1.31 3.58
CA LYS A 169 23.44 1.14 2.14
C LYS A 169 23.11 -0.30 1.75
N GLU A 170 22.76 -0.50 0.48
CA GLU A 170 22.50 -1.84 -0.06
C GLU A 170 23.70 -2.79 0.14
N THR A 171 24.91 -2.27 0.05
CA THR A 171 26.16 -3.00 0.31
C THR A 171 26.32 -3.49 1.76
N ASP A 172 25.54 -2.96 2.70
CA ASP A 172 25.56 -3.36 4.11
C ASP A 172 24.60 -4.53 4.40
N LEU A 173 23.84 -4.96 3.39
CA LEU A 173 22.89 -6.07 3.48
C LEU A 173 23.56 -7.41 3.08
N ASP A 174 23.05 -8.52 3.64
CA ASP A 174 23.42 -9.85 3.18
C ASP A 174 22.82 -10.11 1.79
N GLN A 175 23.65 -10.05 0.76
CA GLN A 175 23.21 -10.17 -0.63
C GLN A 175 22.54 -11.51 -0.91
N LYS A 176 22.99 -12.59 -0.29
CA LYS A 176 22.41 -13.92 -0.45
C LYS A 176 20.96 -13.96 0.08
N GLU A 177 20.71 -13.29 1.20
CA GLU A 177 19.36 -13.17 1.76
C GLU A 177 18.48 -12.28 0.88
N VAL A 178 19.02 -11.18 0.36
CA VAL A 178 18.33 -10.29 -0.59
C VAL A 178 17.92 -11.07 -1.84
N ASP A 179 18.83 -11.83 -2.46
CA ASP A 179 18.55 -12.62 -3.66
C ASP A 179 17.47 -13.68 -3.39
N THR A 180 17.56 -14.37 -2.25
CA THR A 180 16.55 -15.35 -1.83
C THR A 180 15.15 -14.72 -1.69
N LEU A 181 15.09 -13.52 -1.12
CA LEU A 181 13.83 -12.79 -0.96
C LEU A 181 13.33 -12.23 -2.29
N TYR A 182 14.25 -11.80 -3.16
CA TYR A 182 13.91 -11.36 -4.52
C TYR A 182 13.25 -12.48 -5.32
N ASP A 183 13.88 -13.66 -5.37
CA ASP A 183 13.35 -14.84 -6.06
C ASP A 183 11.95 -15.19 -5.56
N LYS A 184 11.76 -15.17 -4.24
CA LYS A 184 10.46 -15.44 -3.62
C LYS A 184 9.42 -14.40 -4.02
N TYR A 185 9.73 -13.10 -3.89
CA TYR A 185 8.73 -12.03 -4.06
C TYR A 185 8.49 -11.65 -5.52
N SER A 186 9.38 -12.03 -6.43
CA SER A 186 9.19 -11.91 -7.88
C SER A 186 8.53 -13.14 -8.51
N SER A 187 8.38 -14.23 -7.76
CA SER A 187 7.78 -15.45 -8.30
C SER A 187 6.30 -15.27 -8.69
N TRP A 188 5.88 -16.01 -9.69
CA TRP A 188 4.49 -16.02 -10.14
C TRP A 188 3.53 -16.42 -9.01
N GLU A 189 3.90 -17.46 -8.25
CA GLU A 189 3.11 -17.96 -7.12
C GLU A 189 2.93 -16.91 -6.02
N TRP A 190 3.94 -16.08 -5.78
CA TRP A 190 3.80 -15.00 -4.81
C TRP A 190 2.88 -13.89 -5.31
N ILE A 191 3.01 -13.50 -6.58
CA ILE A 191 2.26 -12.37 -7.16
C ILE A 191 0.81 -12.75 -7.42
N TYR A 192 0.56 -13.89 -8.07
CA TYR A 192 -0.76 -14.28 -8.55
C TYR A 192 -1.43 -15.36 -7.68
N GLY A 193 -0.68 -16.06 -6.86
CA GLY A 193 -1.13 -17.21 -6.10
C GLY A 193 -0.89 -18.50 -6.85
N ARG A 194 -1.65 -19.54 -6.52
CA ARG A 194 -1.62 -20.80 -7.25
C ARG A 194 -2.60 -20.77 -8.41
N GLU A 195 -2.30 -21.52 -9.46
CA GLU A 195 -3.30 -21.85 -10.47
C GLU A 195 -4.44 -22.66 -9.81
N PHE A 196 -5.68 -22.20 -9.99
CA PHE A 196 -6.83 -22.78 -9.30
C PHE A 196 -8.05 -22.76 -10.20
N GLU A 197 -8.43 -23.95 -10.66
CA GLU A 197 -9.68 -24.14 -11.39
C GLU A 197 -10.84 -24.23 -10.40
N PHE A 198 -11.90 -23.46 -10.61
CA PHE A 198 -13.08 -23.48 -9.77
C PHE A 198 -14.38 -23.46 -10.58
N GLN A 199 -15.43 -24.07 -10.05
CA GLN A 199 -16.76 -24.12 -10.66
C GLN A 199 -17.72 -23.14 -9.98
N TYR A 200 -17.44 -22.73 -8.74
CA TYR A 200 -18.33 -21.89 -7.96
C TYR A 200 -17.57 -20.82 -7.18
N GLU A 201 -18.16 -19.62 -7.14
CA GLU A 201 -17.59 -18.49 -6.41
C GLU A 201 -18.65 -17.79 -5.56
N VAL A 202 -18.28 -17.40 -4.34
CA VAL A 202 -19.08 -16.59 -3.43
C VAL A 202 -18.27 -15.38 -3.01
N SER A 203 -18.90 -14.20 -3.02
CA SER A 203 -18.32 -12.94 -2.55
C SER A 203 -19.26 -12.31 -1.52
N GLU A 204 -18.74 -12.00 -0.33
CA GLU A 204 -19.50 -11.33 0.72
C GLU A 204 -18.69 -10.17 1.33
N ARG A 205 -19.40 -9.09 1.65
CA ARG A 205 -18.82 -7.92 2.30
C ARG A 205 -19.32 -7.80 3.72
N PHE A 206 -18.36 -7.79 4.65
CA PHE A 206 -18.56 -7.60 6.09
C PHE A 206 -18.09 -6.19 6.50
N ASP A 207 -18.42 -5.77 7.72
CA ASP A 207 -17.97 -4.47 8.26
C ASP A 207 -16.44 -4.32 8.32
N TRP A 208 -15.73 -5.43 8.50
CA TRP A 208 -14.27 -5.48 8.61
C TRP A 208 -13.54 -5.73 7.29
N GLY A 209 -14.23 -6.11 6.22
CA GLY A 209 -13.61 -6.38 4.92
C GLY A 209 -14.47 -7.24 4.00
N GLN A 210 -13.92 -7.56 2.83
CA GLN A 210 -14.53 -8.45 1.85
C GLN A 210 -13.86 -9.81 1.89
N ILE A 211 -14.65 -10.89 1.74
CA ILE A 211 -14.16 -12.24 1.46
C ILE A 211 -14.66 -12.66 0.09
N ASP A 212 -13.76 -13.19 -0.73
CA ASP A 212 -14.07 -13.93 -1.94
C ASP A 212 -13.59 -15.37 -1.76
N MET A 213 -14.48 -16.33 -2.02
CA MET A 213 -14.19 -17.77 -1.94
C MET A 213 -14.48 -18.43 -3.27
N GLN A 214 -13.50 -19.16 -3.79
CA GLN A 214 -13.60 -19.95 -5.01
C GLN A 214 -13.52 -21.42 -4.63
N PHE A 215 -14.45 -22.22 -5.13
CA PHE A 215 -14.61 -23.63 -4.78
C PHE A 215 -14.36 -24.53 -5.99
N GLN A 216 -13.49 -25.50 -5.81
CA GLN A 216 -13.42 -26.65 -6.70
C GLN A 216 -14.34 -27.74 -6.18
N VAL A 217 -15.27 -28.17 -7.03
CA VAL A 217 -16.31 -29.14 -6.67
C VAL A 217 -16.15 -30.36 -7.56
N ASP A 218 -16.09 -31.55 -6.96
CA ASP A 218 -16.16 -32.84 -7.63
C ASP A 218 -17.28 -33.70 -7.04
N SER A 219 -18.13 -34.26 -7.92
CA SER A 219 -19.22 -35.16 -7.53
C SER A 219 -20.13 -34.59 -6.42
N GLY A 220 -20.34 -33.27 -6.42
CA GLY A 220 -21.18 -32.55 -5.44
C GLY A 220 -20.48 -32.26 -4.11
N MET A 221 -19.19 -32.56 -3.98
CA MET A 221 -18.41 -32.27 -2.79
C MET A 221 -17.34 -31.22 -3.08
N VAL A 222 -17.10 -30.32 -2.11
CA VAL A 222 -15.99 -29.36 -2.19
C VAL A 222 -14.69 -30.11 -1.94
N VAL A 223 -13.80 -30.13 -2.93
CA VAL A 223 -12.50 -30.81 -2.86
C VAL A 223 -11.35 -29.83 -2.59
N ASP A 224 -11.52 -28.54 -2.98
CA ASP A 224 -10.52 -27.51 -2.70
C ASP A 224 -11.19 -26.12 -2.64
N VAL A 225 -10.52 -25.16 -1.96
CA VAL A 225 -11.00 -23.78 -1.82
C VAL A 225 -9.85 -22.79 -1.87
N ALA A 226 -10.04 -21.68 -2.60
CA ALA A 226 -9.20 -20.51 -2.54
C ALA A 226 -9.95 -19.37 -1.86
N VAL A 227 -9.32 -18.70 -0.89
CA VAL A 227 -9.91 -17.61 -0.11
C VAL A 227 -9.08 -16.35 -0.28
N TYR A 228 -9.75 -15.26 -0.61
CA TYR A 228 -9.15 -13.94 -0.77
C TYR A 228 -9.85 -12.94 0.15
N SER A 229 -9.11 -11.90 0.60
CA SER A 229 -9.66 -10.85 1.46
C SER A 229 -8.91 -9.53 1.28
N ASP A 230 -9.60 -8.42 1.54
CA ASP A 230 -9.01 -7.08 1.62
C ASP A 230 -8.65 -6.65 3.05
N SER A 231 -8.78 -7.57 4.00
CA SER A 231 -8.41 -7.36 5.42
C SER A 231 -6.92 -7.67 5.69
#